data_58f82f75dd55681073b46430547281ed
#
_entry.id   58f82f75dd55681073b46430547281ed
#
_cell.length_a   1.000
_cell.length_b   1.000
_cell.length_c   1.000
_cell.angle_alpha   90.00
_cell.angle_beta   90.00
_cell.angle_gamma   90.00
#
_symmetry.space_group_name_H-M   'P 1'
#
loop_
_entity.id
_entity.type
_entity.pdbx_description
1 polymer ?
#
loop_
_entity_poly.entity_id
_entity_poly.type
_entity_poly.pdbx_seq_one_letter_code
_entity_poly.pdbx_strand_id
1 'polypeptide(L)'
;APKRVGLKHPSIAPYGAFQCSENTSFIISIQNELEWKRFCVEVLKTPALAKENKFSSNTLRVKNRDLLDEAIQSILSSLTDETLKNRLEDASIAYGRLNTVKDLERHLALKKISVKNSLDNSLAIPSPPLIWENSEKKAPKFNQHNEQLRAEFNETKK
;
A
#
# COMPACT_ATOMS: atom_id res chain seq x y z
N ALA A 1 -12.59 -23.28 -2.44
CA ALA A 1 -12.45 -21.86 -2.79
C ALA A 1 -11.33 -21.24 -1.96
N PRO A 2 -10.49 -20.34 -2.55
CA PRO A 2 -9.45 -19.67 -1.79
C PRO A 2 -10.05 -18.82 -0.67
N LYS A 3 -9.45 -18.90 0.52
CA LYS A 3 -9.85 -18.10 1.67
C LYS A 3 -9.16 -16.74 1.63
N ARG A 4 -9.82 -15.71 2.20
CA ARG A 4 -9.22 -14.40 2.39
C ARG A 4 -8.06 -14.49 3.40
N VAL A 5 -6.87 -13.99 3.04
CA VAL A 5 -5.65 -14.06 3.85
C VAL A 5 -5.13 -12.67 4.32
N GLY A 6 -5.94 -11.62 4.15
CA GLY A 6 -5.57 -10.25 4.51
C GLY A 6 -4.46 -9.71 3.61
N LEU A 7 -3.41 -9.14 4.23
CA LEU A 7 -2.23 -8.58 3.54
C LEU A 7 -1.12 -9.62 3.29
N LYS A 8 -1.38 -10.90 3.53
CA LYS A 8 -0.42 -12.00 3.33
C LYS A 8 -0.65 -12.65 1.98
N HIS A 9 0.42 -13.17 1.36
CA HIS A 9 0.30 -13.99 0.15
C HIS A 9 0.00 -15.45 0.53
N PRO A 10 -0.95 -16.15 -0.12
CA PRO A 10 -1.36 -17.51 0.31
C PRO A 10 -0.26 -18.56 0.16
N SER A 11 0.62 -18.43 -0.82
CA SER A 11 1.61 -19.47 -1.18
C SER A 11 3.07 -19.01 -1.16
N ILE A 12 3.37 -17.79 -0.71
CA ILE A 12 4.73 -17.24 -0.58
C ILE A 12 4.93 -16.73 0.84
N ALA A 13 6.08 -17.05 1.46
CA ALA A 13 6.46 -16.58 2.78
C ALA A 13 7.98 -16.33 2.90
N PRO A 14 8.40 -15.21 3.55
CA PRO A 14 7.53 -14.16 4.05
C PRO A 14 6.99 -13.27 2.91
N TYR A 15 5.73 -12.97 2.97
CA TYR A 15 5.07 -11.95 2.16
C TYR A 15 3.88 -11.40 2.95
N GLY A 16 4.00 -10.19 3.46
CA GLY A 16 2.99 -9.58 4.31
C GLY A 16 3.41 -8.23 4.83
N ALA A 17 2.56 -7.65 5.68
CA ALA A 17 2.83 -6.39 6.37
C ALA A 17 3.54 -6.65 7.70
N PHE A 18 4.63 -5.94 7.93
CA PHE A 18 5.42 -5.95 9.17
C PHE A 18 5.57 -4.53 9.70
N GLN A 19 5.49 -4.37 11.00
CA GLN A 19 5.53 -3.08 11.67
C GLN A 19 6.93 -2.79 12.22
N CYS A 20 7.42 -1.55 12.03
CA CYS A 20 8.63 -1.06 12.68
C CYS A 20 8.33 -0.29 13.99
N SER A 21 9.36 0.19 14.69
CA SER A 21 9.24 0.83 16.01
C SER A 21 8.35 2.09 16.02
N GLU A 22 8.19 2.77 14.90
CA GLU A 22 7.43 4.02 14.78
C GLU A 22 5.97 3.81 14.33
N ASN A 23 5.43 2.60 14.54
CA ASN A 23 4.10 2.18 14.06
C ASN A 23 3.92 2.27 12.53
N THR A 24 4.99 2.47 11.78
CA THR A 24 4.97 2.39 10.33
C THR A 24 5.00 0.93 9.90
N SER A 25 4.19 0.58 8.91
CA SER A 25 4.14 -0.78 8.38
C SER A 25 4.70 -0.83 6.97
N PHE A 26 5.47 -1.88 6.69
CA PHE A 26 6.01 -2.19 5.38
C PHE A 26 5.44 -3.51 4.88
N ILE A 27 4.99 -3.54 3.65
CA ILE A 27 4.73 -4.79 2.94
C ILE A 27 6.08 -5.23 2.37
N ILE A 28 6.52 -6.42 2.77
CA ILE A 28 7.77 -7.03 2.31
C ILE A 28 7.43 -8.29 1.56
N SER A 29 8.08 -8.52 0.41
CA SER A 29 7.86 -9.68 -0.44
C SER A 29 9.17 -10.39 -0.75
N ILE A 30 9.31 -11.64 -0.32
CA ILE A 30 10.45 -12.50 -0.59
C ILE A 30 10.01 -13.59 -1.55
N GLN A 31 10.48 -13.52 -2.79
CA GLN A 31 9.94 -14.35 -3.86
C GLN A 31 10.80 -15.58 -4.23
N ASN A 32 12.05 -15.61 -3.76
CA ASN A 32 12.96 -16.72 -4.05
C ASN A 32 13.95 -16.97 -2.90
N GLU A 33 14.68 -18.09 -2.99
CA GLU A 33 15.61 -18.52 -1.94
C GLU A 33 16.85 -17.63 -1.80
N LEU A 34 17.26 -16.94 -2.87
CA LEU A 34 18.37 -16.00 -2.83
C LEU A 34 17.98 -14.73 -2.05
N GLU A 35 16.80 -14.22 -2.33
CA GLU A 35 16.22 -13.10 -1.57
C GLU A 35 16.01 -13.47 -0.09
N TRP A 36 15.54 -14.69 0.18
CA TRP A 36 15.39 -15.16 1.56
C TRP A 36 16.71 -15.13 2.33
N LYS A 37 17.78 -15.64 1.72
CA LYS A 37 19.13 -15.60 2.35
C LYS A 37 19.61 -14.17 2.56
N ARG A 38 19.47 -13.28 1.57
CA ARG A 38 19.84 -11.87 1.69
C ARG A 38 19.01 -11.17 2.77
N PHE A 39 17.71 -11.40 2.81
CA PHE A 39 16.82 -10.83 3.82
C PHE A 39 17.27 -11.21 5.24
N CYS A 40 17.57 -12.48 5.48
CA CYS A 40 18.07 -12.94 6.77
C CYS A 40 19.43 -12.33 7.16
N VAL A 41 20.35 -12.23 6.19
CA VAL A 41 21.72 -11.75 6.45
C VAL A 41 21.78 -10.23 6.55
N GLU A 42 21.17 -9.55 5.60
CA GLU A 42 21.38 -8.11 5.39
C GLU A 42 20.30 -7.26 6.07
N VAL A 43 19.05 -7.70 6.08
CA VAL A 43 17.96 -6.95 6.68
C VAL A 43 17.76 -7.33 8.14
N LEU A 44 17.53 -8.61 8.42
CA LEU A 44 17.28 -9.10 9.78
C LEU A 44 18.56 -9.20 10.63
N LYS A 45 19.74 -9.26 10.00
CA LYS A 45 21.03 -9.50 10.66
C LYS A 45 21.05 -10.80 11.47
N THR A 46 20.27 -11.78 11.04
CA THR A 46 20.11 -13.08 11.70
C THR A 46 20.29 -14.21 10.67
N PRO A 47 21.53 -14.48 10.20
CA PRO A 47 21.80 -15.52 9.19
C PRO A 47 21.43 -16.93 9.65
N ALA A 48 21.34 -17.18 10.95
CA ALA A 48 20.90 -18.45 11.52
C ALA A 48 19.46 -18.81 11.09
N LEU A 49 18.58 -17.81 10.96
CA LEU A 49 17.19 -18.01 10.57
C LEU A 49 17.07 -18.67 9.19
N ALA A 50 17.96 -18.32 8.25
CA ALA A 50 17.98 -18.91 6.90
C ALA A 50 18.39 -20.40 6.90
N LYS A 51 19.07 -20.86 7.95
CA LYS A 51 19.57 -22.23 8.09
C LYS A 51 18.64 -23.14 8.90
N GLU A 52 17.59 -22.58 9.51
CA GLU A 52 16.63 -23.40 10.27
C GLU A 52 15.82 -24.30 9.32
N ASN A 53 15.78 -25.60 9.62
CA ASN A 53 15.07 -26.59 8.80
C ASN A 53 13.63 -26.19 8.48
N LYS A 54 12.91 -25.61 9.46
CA LYS A 54 11.51 -25.20 9.30
C LYS A 54 11.33 -24.01 8.34
N PHE A 55 12.41 -23.31 7.94
CA PHE A 55 12.37 -22.16 7.04
C PHE A 55 13.24 -22.34 5.80
N SER A 56 13.80 -23.55 5.57
CA SER A 56 14.78 -23.85 4.53
C SER A 56 14.22 -23.83 3.10
N SER A 57 12.89 -23.85 2.94
CA SER A 57 12.22 -23.71 1.64
C SER A 57 10.95 -22.90 1.75
N ASN A 58 10.47 -22.32 0.64
CA ASN A 58 9.21 -21.57 0.64
C ASN A 58 8.03 -22.41 1.17
N THR A 59 7.94 -23.67 0.78
CA THR A 59 6.89 -24.58 1.27
C THR A 59 6.91 -24.73 2.79
N LEU A 60 8.10 -24.87 3.37
CA LEU A 60 8.26 -24.98 4.83
C LEU A 60 8.00 -23.63 5.51
N ARG A 61 8.40 -22.52 4.93
CA ARG A 61 8.08 -21.18 5.43
C ARG A 61 6.57 -20.92 5.43
N VAL A 62 5.86 -21.29 4.36
CA VAL A 62 4.39 -21.18 4.29
C VAL A 62 3.73 -22.06 5.35
N LYS A 63 4.23 -23.29 5.55
CA LYS A 63 3.70 -24.22 6.57
C LYS A 63 3.90 -23.67 8.00
N ASN A 64 5.03 -23.02 8.25
CA ASN A 64 5.40 -22.49 9.57
C ASN A 64 5.26 -20.96 9.63
N ARG A 65 4.34 -20.39 8.86
CA ARG A 65 4.20 -18.95 8.64
C ARG A 65 4.07 -18.15 9.92
N ASP A 66 3.24 -18.57 10.86
CA ASP A 66 2.99 -17.80 12.08
C ASP A 66 4.27 -17.68 12.92
N LEU A 67 5.03 -18.75 13.04
CA LEU A 67 6.36 -18.73 13.72
C LEU A 67 7.35 -17.85 12.96
N LEU A 68 7.33 -17.89 11.63
CA LEU A 68 8.20 -17.07 10.80
C LEU A 68 7.87 -15.58 10.93
N ASP A 69 6.59 -15.23 10.79
CA ASP A 69 6.11 -13.86 10.89
C ASP A 69 6.39 -13.26 12.27
N GLU A 70 6.22 -14.04 13.34
CA GLU A 70 6.55 -13.64 14.72
C GLU A 70 8.06 -13.38 14.90
N ALA A 71 8.91 -14.28 14.40
CA ALA A 71 10.35 -14.10 14.45
C ALA A 71 10.80 -12.85 13.67
N ILE A 72 10.26 -12.61 12.48
CA ILE A 72 10.54 -11.41 11.68
C ILE A 72 10.02 -10.17 12.40
N GLN A 73 8.77 -10.18 12.87
CA GLN A 73 8.14 -9.03 13.53
C GLN A 73 8.91 -8.63 14.80
N SER A 74 9.40 -9.58 15.60
CA SER A 74 10.17 -9.28 16.81
C SER A 74 11.46 -8.50 16.51
N ILE A 75 12.09 -8.78 15.36
CA ILE A 75 13.30 -8.07 14.93
C ILE A 75 12.93 -6.69 14.36
N LEU A 76 11.97 -6.64 13.45
CA LEU A 76 11.63 -5.41 12.73
C LEU A 76 11.00 -4.36 13.65
N SER A 77 10.28 -4.75 14.70
CA SER A 77 9.70 -3.82 15.68
C SER A 77 10.74 -3.00 16.45
N SER A 78 11.99 -3.42 16.47
CA SER A 78 13.10 -2.66 17.08
C SER A 78 13.78 -1.67 16.12
N LEU A 79 13.49 -1.73 14.82
CA LEU A 79 14.10 -0.89 13.80
C LEU A 79 13.27 0.37 13.57
N THR A 80 13.95 1.50 13.33
CA THR A 80 13.29 2.71 12.83
C THR A 80 12.87 2.55 11.38
N ASP A 81 11.91 3.36 10.92
CA ASP A 81 11.45 3.45 9.52
C ASP A 81 12.64 3.60 8.55
N GLU A 82 13.50 4.57 8.82
CA GLU A 82 14.68 4.85 7.99
C GLU A 82 15.67 3.67 7.97
N THR A 83 15.95 3.08 9.14
CA THR A 83 16.87 1.94 9.22
C THR A 83 16.36 0.74 8.45
N LEU A 84 15.06 0.42 8.58
CA LEU A 84 14.47 -0.70 7.85
C LEU A 84 14.47 -0.44 6.35
N LYS A 85 14.08 0.76 5.94
CA LYS A 85 14.09 1.18 4.53
C LYS A 85 15.49 1.01 3.92
N ASN A 86 16.52 1.59 4.55
CA ASN A 86 17.88 1.53 4.04
C ASN A 86 18.36 0.07 3.91
N ARG A 87 18.13 -0.78 4.92
CA ARG A 87 18.47 -2.21 4.83
C ARG A 87 17.76 -2.95 3.71
N LEU A 88 16.49 -2.64 3.44
CA LEU A 88 15.73 -3.25 2.34
C LEU A 88 16.25 -2.80 0.97
N GLU A 89 16.59 -1.52 0.83
CA GLU A 89 17.18 -0.96 -0.40
C GLU A 89 18.56 -1.56 -0.66
N ASP A 90 19.47 -1.56 0.31
CA ASP A 90 20.81 -2.12 0.21
C ASP A 90 20.78 -3.61 -0.14
N ALA A 91 19.86 -4.36 0.45
CA ALA A 91 19.66 -5.79 0.15
C ALA A 91 18.90 -6.04 -1.16
N SER A 92 18.46 -5.00 -1.88
CA SER A 92 17.61 -5.13 -3.07
C SER A 92 16.38 -6.02 -2.84
N ILE A 93 15.70 -5.81 -1.73
CA ILE A 93 14.46 -6.50 -1.36
C ILE A 93 13.27 -5.61 -1.70
N ALA A 94 12.29 -6.16 -2.40
CA ALA A 94 11.07 -5.46 -2.76
C ALA A 94 10.21 -5.16 -1.51
N TYR A 95 9.82 -3.91 -1.36
CA TYR A 95 8.98 -3.45 -0.27
C TYR A 95 8.04 -2.33 -0.71
N GLY A 96 7.01 -2.10 0.08
CA GLY A 96 6.13 -0.94 -0.05
C GLY A 96 5.70 -0.45 1.33
N ARG A 97 5.71 0.86 1.54
CA ARG A 97 5.19 1.46 2.76
C ARG A 97 3.67 1.44 2.74
N LEU A 98 3.03 1.02 3.82
CA LEU A 98 1.59 1.17 4.03
C LEU A 98 1.32 2.61 4.44
N ASN A 99 0.74 3.37 3.52
CA ASN A 99 0.38 4.76 3.75
C ASN A 99 -1.09 4.87 4.18
N THR A 100 -1.36 5.81 5.08
CA THR A 100 -2.71 6.24 5.44
C THR A 100 -3.20 7.31 4.46
N VAL A 101 -4.49 7.64 4.53
CA VAL A 101 -5.04 8.79 3.78
C VAL A 101 -4.33 10.10 4.14
N LYS A 102 -3.90 10.26 5.39
CA LYS A 102 -3.13 11.43 5.84
C LYS A 102 -1.73 11.48 5.19
N ASP A 103 -1.10 10.33 5.00
CA ASP A 103 0.20 10.25 4.31
C ASP A 103 0.07 10.58 2.83
N LEU A 104 -1.07 10.23 2.21
CA LEU A 104 -1.35 10.56 0.82
C LEU A 104 -1.31 12.07 0.58
N GLU A 105 -1.75 12.89 1.51
CA GLU A 105 -1.75 14.36 1.37
C GLU A 105 -0.36 14.93 1.09
N ARG A 106 0.68 14.27 1.63
CA ARG A 106 2.10 14.65 1.51
C ARG A 106 2.88 13.79 0.54
N HIS A 107 2.21 12.84 -0.13
CA HIS A 107 2.88 11.90 -1.01
C HIS A 107 3.43 12.59 -2.27
N LEU A 108 4.71 12.35 -2.59
CA LEU A 108 5.41 13.00 -3.71
C LEU A 108 4.73 12.78 -5.08
N ALA A 109 4.07 11.64 -5.27
CA ALA A 109 3.36 11.33 -6.50
C ALA A 109 1.95 11.96 -6.56
N LEU A 110 1.45 12.56 -5.47
CA LEU A 110 0.14 13.19 -5.46
C LEU A 110 0.16 14.48 -6.28
N LYS A 111 -0.48 14.44 -7.44
CA LYS A 111 -0.78 15.66 -8.20
C LYS A 111 -2.12 16.21 -7.74
N LYS A 112 -2.20 17.54 -7.60
CA LYS A 112 -3.43 18.24 -7.24
C LYS A 112 -3.85 19.17 -8.36
N ILE A 113 -5.15 19.33 -8.54
CA ILE A 113 -5.76 20.33 -9.42
C ILE A 113 -6.60 21.29 -8.59
N SER A 114 -6.72 22.52 -9.05
CA SER A 114 -7.63 23.49 -8.45
C SER A 114 -8.98 23.43 -9.17
N VAL A 115 -10.04 23.30 -8.40
CA VAL A 115 -11.42 23.37 -8.88
C VAL A 115 -12.15 24.50 -8.17
N LYS A 116 -13.10 25.15 -8.88
CA LYS A 116 -13.94 26.19 -8.28
C LYS A 116 -15.26 25.59 -7.80
N ASN A 117 -15.67 25.95 -6.61
CA ASN A 117 -17.01 25.63 -6.12
C ASN A 117 -18.07 26.58 -6.70
N SER A 118 -19.33 26.39 -6.34
CA SER A 118 -20.43 27.24 -6.81
C SER A 118 -20.34 28.72 -6.39
N LEU A 119 -19.48 29.04 -5.41
CA LEU A 119 -19.23 30.39 -4.89
C LEU A 119 -17.91 30.99 -5.38
N ASP A 120 -17.28 30.37 -6.41
CA ASP A 120 -15.98 30.76 -6.97
C ASP A 120 -14.77 30.59 -6.03
N ASN A 121 -14.94 29.94 -4.89
CA ASN A 121 -13.81 29.58 -4.04
C ASN A 121 -13.01 28.43 -4.66
N SER A 122 -11.69 28.56 -4.71
CA SER A 122 -10.79 27.51 -5.17
C SER A 122 -10.58 26.43 -4.13
N LEU A 123 -10.65 25.17 -4.55
CA LEU A 123 -10.38 24.00 -3.72
C LEU A 123 -9.36 23.12 -4.44
N ALA A 124 -8.29 22.75 -3.73
CA ALA A 124 -7.31 21.80 -4.23
C ALA A 124 -7.80 20.37 -3.97
N ILE A 125 -7.94 19.58 -5.04
CA ILE A 125 -8.34 18.16 -4.96
C ILE A 125 -7.30 17.29 -5.66
N PRO A 126 -7.21 15.98 -5.33
CA PRO A 126 -6.39 15.05 -6.09
C PRO A 126 -6.74 15.09 -7.57
N SER A 127 -5.69 15.15 -8.42
CA SER A 127 -5.88 15.07 -9.87
C SER A 127 -6.33 13.66 -10.27
N PRO A 128 -7.25 13.51 -11.23
CA PRO A 128 -7.52 12.21 -11.81
C PRO A 128 -6.25 11.68 -12.51
N PRO A 129 -6.08 10.34 -12.60
CA PRO A 129 -4.88 9.72 -13.20
C PRO A 129 -4.75 10.05 -14.71
N LEU A 130 -5.85 10.30 -15.38
CA LEU A 130 -5.90 10.77 -16.76
C LEU A 130 -6.36 12.22 -16.75
N ILE A 131 -5.49 13.12 -17.24
CA ILE A 131 -5.82 14.52 -17.44
C ILE A 131 -6.31 14.64 -18.87
N TRP A 132 -7.62 14.73 -19.07
CA TRP A 132 -8.20 15.22 -20.29
C TRP A 132 -8.26 16.75 -20.24
N GLU A 133 -8.26 17.38 -21.42
CA GLU A 133 -8.16 18.83 -21.57
C GLU A 133 -8.87 19.61 -20.45
N ASN A 134 -8.15 20.57 -19.88
CA ASN A 134 -8.61 21.42 -18.79
C ASN A 134 -9.84 22.24 -19.21
N SER A 135 -11.02 21.64 -19.17
CA SER A 135 -12.22 22.44 -19.07
C SER A 135 -12.30 22.91 -17.61
N GLU A 136 -12.12 24.20 -17.36
CA GLU A 136 -12.42 24.83 -16.06
C GLU A 136 -13.91 24.64 -15.74
N LYS A 137 -14.26 23.43 -15.30
CA LYS A 137 -15.64 23.14 -14.92
C LYS A 137 -15.85 23.60 -13.48
N LYS A 138 -16.83 24.42 -13.31
CA LYS A 138 -17.31 24.88 -12.01
C LYS A 138 -18.31 23.87 -11.46
N ALA A 139 -18.23 23.60 -10.16
CA ALA A 139 -19.25 22.78 -9.51
C ALA A 139 -20.64 23.43 -9.63
N PRO A 140 -21.69 22.67 -9.95
CA PRO A 140 -23.03 23.21 -10.11
C PRO A 140 -23.57 23.78 -8.80
N LYS A 141 -24.44 24.78 -8.89
CA LYS A 141 -25.21 25.26 -7.74
C LYS A 141 -26.22 24.18 -7.31
N PHE A 142 -26.59 24.22 -6.04
CA PHE A 142 -27.66 23.35 -5.54
C PHE A 142 -28.94 23.55 -6.38
N ASN A 143 -29.56 22.46 -6.79
CA ASN A 143 -30.75 22.41 -7.65
C ASN A 143 -30.60 22.93 -9.09
N GLN A 144 -29.40 23.26 -9.56
CA GLN A 144 -29.17 23.85 -10.89
C GLN A 144 -29.73 23.02 -12.05
N HIS A 145 -29.76 21.71 -11.97
CA HIS A 145 -30.20 20.80 -13.03
C HIS A 145 -31.55 20.14 -12.78
N ASN A 146 -32.27 20.51 -11.70
CA ASN A 146 -33.50 19.82 -11.31
C ASN A 146 -34.62 19.88 -12.35
N GLU A 147 -34.83 21.02 -12.95
CA GLU A 147 -35.87 21.17 -13.96
C GLU A 147 -35.56 20.38 -15.23
N GLN A 148 -34.29 20.44 -15.68
CA GLN A 148 -33.84 19.71 -16.85
C GLN A 148 -33.97 18.19 -16.62
N LEU A 149 -33.50 17.68 -15.46
CA LEU A 149 -33.59 16.26 -15.13
C LEU A 149 -35.05 15.80 -15.01
N ARG A 150 -35.92 16.59 -14.40
CA ARG A 150 -37.34 16.25 -14.31
C ARG A 150 -37.99 16.19 -15.69
N ALA A 151 -37.68 17.12 -16.58
CA ALA A 151 -38.22 17.10 -17.94
C ALA A 151 -37.74 15.84 -18.69
N GLU A 152 -36.45 15.55 -18.67
CA GLU A 152 -35.83 14.40 -19.32
C GLU A 152 -36.45 13.05 -18.84
N PHE A 153 -36.63 12.87 -17.54
CA PHE A 153 -37.20 11.65 -16.99
C PHE A 153 -38.72 11.55 -17.04
N ASN A 154 -39.44 12.66 -17.19
CA ASN A 154 -40.89 12.65 -17.42
C ASN A 154 -41.27 12.33 -18.85
N GLU A 155 -40.45 12.71 -19.83
CA GLU A 155 -40.64 12.37 -21.23
C GLU A 155 -40.48 10.88 -21.55
N THR A 156 -39.74 10.14 -20.71
CA THR A 156 -39.50 8.70 -20.86
C THR A 156 -40.68 7.83 -20.35
N LYS A 157 -41.76 8.42 -19.84
CA LYS A 157 -42.95 7.72 -19.29
C LYS A 157 -44.19 7.76 -20.21
N LYS A 158 -44.00 8.02 -21.48
CA LYS A 158 -45.08 7.92 -22.49
C LYS A 158 -44.99 6.68 -23.34
#